data_78c80fba6ac201795f76ab4cb2e6231e
#
_entry.id   78c80fba6ac201795f76ab4cb2e6231e
#
_cell.length_a   1.000
_cell.length_b   1.000
_cell.length_c   1.000
_cell.angle_alpha   90.00
_cell.angle_beta   90.00
_cell.angle_gamma   90.00
#
_symmetry.space_group_name_H-M   'P 1'
#
loop_
_entity.id
_entity.type
_entity.pdbx_description
1 polymer ?
#
loop_
_entity_poly.entity_id
_entity_poly.type
_entity_poly.pdbx_seq_one_letter_code
_entity_poly.pdbx_strand_id
1 'polypeptide(L)'
;MKKRVGTIVWSLILIGLGSLFLLGNFFPELRPWRLMAHYWSAPWLLFAQFWPVIIILWGISKLASYLRSNQDPVAGRRSVLSGGDVVLLVFLLIAGTTATNLTKAFHSGSFGWKSDKEGFRFDIEDWNFPDSRPTFEFSEEASQPVSADSATLEVVNKFGNVALLVHDSRTIKVKLQEKVRADDEGQGREIANQLKIVIDRKDRGFSLSTNRESLPEEWRRGLETHLSVWVPKSMAVTLSNDHGQVSLDGVSGSHSIKNAHGSVTIKNVDGNLRVENRHGPVNVSAITGDCNIKNKYGAVEVEAVGGKTEIENAHGPIDLRKLKGVVNLSNRYGRILCVDLEGGLVIDGQHAEVRGQNIGGDVQVATAYQNIELENVLGSINVKGQHGDIAIRNSQPQVKPIVIEAEYSGVDITLPKESRFELDASSKYGKFVSGFESVNLSESTAGKDLRVRGSNGTGGPSITIHTSYRSISLNPS
;
A
#
# COMPACT_ATOMS: atom_id res chain seq x y z
N MET A 1 0.54 -19.12 -55.32
CA MET A 1 1.47 -18.02 -55.12
C MET A 1 1.21 -17.15 -53.85
N LYS A 2 0.02 -17.11 -53.26
CA LYS A 2 -0.29 -16.23 -52.10
C LYS A 2 0.33 -16.65 -50.73
N LYS A 3 0.73 -17.91 -50.50
CA LYS A 3 1.44 -18.33 -49.26
C LYS A 3 2.90 -17.83 -49.17
N ARG A 4 3.54 -17.51 -50.28
CA ARG A 4 4.93 -17.06 -50.31
C ARG A 4 5.13 -15.58 -49.95
N VAL A 5 4.15 -14.73 -50.16
CA VAL A 5 4.27 -13.28 -49.89
C VAL A 5 4.24 -13.02 -48.36
N GLY A 6 3.37 -13.73 -47.61
CA GLY A 6 3.32 -13.59 -46.14
C GLY A 6 4.61 -14.03 -45.47
N THR A 7 5.22 -15.13 -45.94
CA THR A 7 6.47 -15.62 -45.37
C THR A 7 7.64 -14.68 -45.68
N ILE A 8 7.68 -14.05 -46.86
CA ILE A 8 8.72 -13.10 -47.23
C ILE A 8 8.62 -11.81 -46.38
N VAL A 9 7.41 -11.27 -46.15
CA VAL A 9 7.19 -10.09 -45.31
C VAL A 9 7.61 -10.36 -43.89
N TRP A 10 7.21 -11.49 -43.30
CA TRP A 10 7.62 -11.87 -41.95
C TRP A 10 9.13 -12.10 -41.81
N SER A 11 9.75 -12.69 -42.83
CA SER A 11 11.21 -12.91 -42.86
C SER A 11 11.96 -11.57 -42.92
N LEU A 12 11.47 -10.59 -43.70
CA LEU A 12 12.08 -9.27 -43.81
C LEU A 12 11.93 -8.47 -42.49
N ILE A 13 10.79 -8.58 -41.78
CA ILE A 13 10.60 -7.97 -40.48
C ILE A 13 11.54 -8.57 -39.43
N LEU A 14 11.69 -9.91 -39.41
CA LEU A 14 12.60 -10.61 -38.48
C LEU A 14 14.07 -10.28 -38.76
N ILE A 15 14.46 -10.20 -40.04
CA ILE A 15 15.82 -9.82 -40.45
C ILE A 15 16.09 -8.36 -40.07
N GLY A 16 15.14 -7.44 -40.29
CA GLY A 16 15.24 -6.04 -39.89
C GLY A 16 15.40 -5.86 -38.37
N LEU A 17 14.58 -6.56 -37.58
CA LEU A 17 14.70 -6.58 -36.12
C LEU A 17 16.02 -7.20 -35.63
N GLY A 18 16.44 -8.31 -36.22
CA GLY A 18 17.72 -8.97 -35.89
C GLY A 18 18.92 -8.09 -36.25
N SER A 19 18.89 -7.41 -37.42
CA SER A 19 19.95 -6.49 -37.84
C SER A 19 20.04 -5.25 -36.94
N LEU A 20 18.91 -4.71 -36.51
CA LEU A 20 18.85 -3.59 -35.55
C LEU A 20 19.43 -3.98 -34.17
N PHE A 21 19.16 -5.21 -33.72
CA PHE A 21 19.70 -5.74 -32.47
C PHE A 21 21.22 -5.99 -32.54
N LEU A 22 21.69 -6.53 -33.66
CA LEU A 22 23.12 -6.75 -33.94
C LEU A 22 23.90 -5.42 -34.04
N LEU A 23 23.39 -4.42 -34.77
CA LEU A 23 23.99 -3.09 -34.85
C LEU A 23 24.12 -2.42 -33.48
N GLY A 24 23.13 -2.58 -32.59
CA GLY A 24 23.19 -2.08 -31.21
C GLY A 24 24.25 -2.75 -30.34
N ASN A 25 24.56 -4.02 -30.64
CA ASN A 25 25.58 -4.79 -29.86
C ASN A 25 27.02 -4.58 -30.35
N PHE A 26 27.23 -4.35 -31.64
CA PHE A 26 28.57 -4.22 -32.22
C PHE A 26 29.12 -2.78 -32.30
N PHE A 27 28.27 -1.77 -32.16
CA PHE A 27 28.68 -0.37 -32.22
C PHE A 27 28.16 0.43 -31.00
N PRO A 28 28.70 0.21 -29.80
CA PRO A 28 28.28 0.92 -28.59
C PRO A 28 28.55 2.42 -28.63
N GLU A 29 29.43 2.90 -29.53
CA GLU A 29 29.72 4.32 -29.69
C GLU A 29 28.73 5.08 -30.58
N LEU A 30 28.08 4.40 -31.49
CA LEU A 30 26.90 4.88 -32.18
C LEU A 30 25.68 4.70 -31.26
N ARG A 31 25.63 5.46 -30.18
CA ARG A 31 24.46 5.44 -29.28
C ARG A 31 23.27 6.14 -29.94
N PRO A 32 22.57 5.54 -30.91
CA PRO A 32 21.27 6.06 -31.37
C PRO A 32 20.27 6.06 -30.21
N TRP A 33 20.56 5.35 -29.13
CA TRP A 33 19.72 5.25 -27.92
C TRP A 33 19.60 6.56 -27.14
N ARG A 34 20.58 7.48 -27.19
CA ARG A 34 20.44 8.80 -26.54
C ARG A 34 19.60 9.78 -27.36
N LEU A 35 19.61 9.66 -28.67
CA LEU A 35 18.68 10.36 -29.57
C LEU A 35 17.31 9.66 -29.60
N MET A 36 17.27 8.33 -29.45
CA MET A 36 16.03 7.53 -29.41
C MET A 36 15.41 7.43 -28.02
N ALA A 37 16.10 7.70 -26.91
CA ALA A 37 15.48 7.65 -25.60
C ALA A 37 14.31 8.66 -25.49
N HIS A 38 14.34 9.73 -26.28
CA HIS A 38 13.21 10.65 -26.40
C HIS A 38 12.14 10.16 -27.40
N TYR A 39 12.48 9.24 -28.32
CA TYR A 39 11.59 8.69 -29.36
C TYR A 39 11.22 7.22 -29.14
N TRP A 40 11.84 6.51 -28.18
CA TRP A 40 11.53 5.09 -27.92
C TRP A 40 10.21 4.87 -27.21
N SER A 41 9.70 5.88 -26.55
CA SER A 41 8.31 5.88 -26.10
C SER A 41 7.32 6.09 -27.26
N ALA A 42 7.73 6.71 -28.37
CA ALA A 42 6.86 7.06 -29.48
C ALA A 42 6.25 5.83 -30.22
N PRO A 43 7.00 4.76 -30.59
CA PRO A 43 6.38 3.60 -31.25
C PRO A 43 5.41 2.84 -30.35
N TRP A 44 5.71 2.73 -29.05
CA TRP A 44 4.84 2.09 -28.08
C TRP A 44 3.61 2.96 -27.77
N LEU A 45 3.78 4.24 -27.64
CA LEU A 45 2.70 5.21 -27.51
C LEU A 45 1.80 5.24 -28.75
N LEU A 46 2.39 5.22 -29.95
CA LEU A 46 1.65 5.10 -31.20
C LEU A 46 0.89 3.76 -31.27
N PHE A 47 1.49 2.66 -30.87
CA PHE A 47 0.79 1.37 -30.81
C PHE A 47 -0.34 1.42 -29.78
N ALA A 48 -0.10 1.88 -28.57
CA ALA A 48 -1.10 2.02 -27.52
C ALA A 48 -2.27 2.92 -27.94
N GLN A 49 -2.01 3.88 -28.83
CA GLN A 49 -2.97 4.84 -29.33
C GLN A 49 -3.72 4.36 -30.57
N PHE A 50 -3.03 3.74 -31.54
CA PHE A 50 -3.57 3.44 -32.85
C PHE A 50 -3.85 1.95 -33.13
N TRP A 51 -3.68 1.05 -32.15
CA TRP A 51 -4.02 -0.36 -32.33
C TRP A 51 -5.47 -0.64 -32.81
N PRO A 52 -6.51 0.18 -32.46
CA PRO A 52 -7.84 -0.02 -32.99
C PRO A 52 -7.89 0.21 -34.51
N VAL A 53 -7.07 1.14 -35.02
CA VAL A 53 -6.98 1.39 -36.48
C VAL A 53 -6.45 0.16 -37.22
N ILE A 54 -5.54 -0.60 -36.59
CA ILE A 54 -5.03 -1.85 -37.16
C ILE A 54 -6.16 -2.88 -37.32
N ILE A 55 -7.05 -2.99 -36.34
CA ILE A 55 -8.23 -3.86 -36.41
C ILE A 55 -9.19 -3.41 -37.50
N ILE A 56 -9.42 -2.10 -37.63
CA ILE A 56 -10.31 -1.54 -38.68
C ILE A 56 -9.72 -1.82 -40.05
N LEU A 57 -8.45 -1.53 -40.29
CA LEU A 57 -7.77 -1.78 -41.58
C LEU A 57 -7.77 -3.29 -41.92
N TRP A 58 -7.55 -4.13 -40.91
CA TRP A 58 -7.61 -5.57 -41.09
C TRP A 58 -9.04 -6.05 -41.43
N GLY A 59 -10.07 -5.50 -40.76
CA GLY A 59 -11.49 -5.76 -41.07
C GLY A 59 -11.86 -5.33 -42.51
N ILE A 60 -11.41 -4.13 -42.96
CA ILE A 60 -11.58 -3.66 -44.32
C ILE A 60 -10.89 -4.59 -45.32
N SER A 61 -9.68 -5.04 -45.03
CA SER A 61 -8.94 -5.99 -45.89
C SER A 61 -9.68 -7.33 -46.05
N LYS A 62 -10.28 -7.84 -44.92
CA LYS A 62 -11.10 -9.06 -44.95
C LYS A 62 -12.37 -8.87 -45.74
N LEU A 63 -13.07 -7.74 -45.56
CA LEU A 63 -14.27 -7.40 -46.30
C LEU A 63 -13.98 -7.26 -47.83
N ALA A 64 -12.91 -6.58 -48.20
CA ALA A 64 -12.47 -6.48 -49.60
C ALA A 64 -12.13 -7.87 -50.19
N SER A 65 -11.51 -8.74 -49.42
CA SER A 65 -11.22 -10.11 -49.85
C SER A 65 -12.47 -10.94 -50.06
N TYR A 66 -13.50 -10.74 -49.17
CA TYR A 66 -14.80 -11.39 -49.29
C TYR A 66 -15.57 -10.90 -50.52
N LEU A 67 -15.61 -9.60 -50.79
CA LEU A 67 -16.26 -9.02 -51.95
C LEU A 67 -15.62 -9.45 -53.27
N ARG A 68 -14.27 -9.62 -53.31
CA ARG A 68 -13.56 -10.17 -54.47
C ARG A 68 -13.80 -11.67 -54.66
N SER A 69 -13.95 -12.44 -53.58
CA SER A 69 -14.19 -13.89 -53.67
C SER A 69 -15.62 -14.23 -54.10
N ASN A 70 -16.56 -13.31 -53.96
CA ASN A 70 -17.97 -13.53 -54.37
C ASN A 70 -18.17 -13.39 -55.89
N GLN A 71 -17.11 -13.06 -56.64
CA GLN A 71 -17.15 -12.99 -58.14
C GLN A 71 -16.73 -14.30 -58.83
N ASP A 72 -16.23 -15.30 -58.08
CA ASP A 72 -15.84 -16.60 -58.61
C ASP A 72 -16.84 -17.72 -58.22
N PRO A 73 -17.62 -18.29 -59.19
CA PRO A 73 -18.70 -19.24 -58.88
C PRO A 73 -18.24 -20.64 -58.49
N VAL A 74 -16.95 -20.91 -58.38
CA VAL A 74 -16.37 -22.28 -58.10
C VAL A 74 -15.75 -22.40 -56.71
N ALA A 75 -15.69 -21.34 -55.92
CA ALA A 75 -15.08 -21.40 -54.57
C ALA A 75 -16.14 -21.65 -53.48
N GLY A 76 -16.17 -22.89 -52.97
CA GLY A 76 -17.05 -23.27 -51.85
C GLY A 76 -16.95 -22.29 -50.68
N ARG A 77 -18.09 -22.05 -49.95
CA ARG A 77 -18.25 -21.17 -48.80
C ARG A 77 -17.11 -21.33 -47.80
N ARG A 78 -16.11 -20.48 -47.90
CA ARG A 78 -15.11 -20.34 -46.83
C ARG A 78 -15.62 -19.35 -45.79
N SER A 79 -15.53 -19.75 -44.53
CA SER A 79 -15.84 -18.84 -43.42
C SER A 79 -15.01 -17.57 -43.53
N VAL A 80 -15.63 -16.41 -43.33
CA VAL A 80 -15.01 -15.06 -43.41
C VAL A 80 -13.87 -14.93 -42.41
N LEU A 81 -13.97 -15.63 -41.28
CA LEU A 81 -12.99 -15.69 -40.21
C LEU A 81 -12.50 -17.13 -40.02
N SER A 82 -11.17 -17.33 -40.01
CA SER A 82 -10.54 -18.56 -39.60
C SER A 82 -10.30 -18.60 -38.10
N GLY A 83 -10.12 -19.77 -37.49
CA GLY A 83 -9.76 -19.88 -36.07
C GLY A 83 -8.51 -19.08 -35.70
N GLY A 84 -7.52 -18.99 -36.61
CA GLY A 84 -6.34 -18.14 -36.41
C GLY A 84 -6.64 -16.65 -36.42
N ASP A 85 -7.66 -16.21 -37.17
CA ASP A 85 -8.09 -14.81 -37.19
C ASP A 85 -8.74 -14.41 -35.86
N VAL A 86 -9.49 -15.31 -35.23
CA VAL A 86 -10.10 -15.10 -33.91
C VAL A 86 -9.01 -15.01 -32.83
N VAL A 87 -8.02 -15.90 -32.87
CA VAL A 87 -6.90 -15.87 -31.93
C VAL A 87 -6.09 -14.57 -32.08
N LEU A 88 -5.83 -14.12 -33.32
CA LEU A 88 -5.14 -12.85 -33.56
C LEU A 88 -5.94 -11.64 -33.07
N LEU A 89 -7.26 -11.65 -33.26
CA LEU A 89 -8.15 -10.58 -32.77
C LEU A 89 -8.13 -10.50 -31.24
N VAL A 90 -8.25 -11.65 -30.56
CA VAL A 90 -8.18 -11.72 -29.09
C VAL A 90 -6.82 -11.25 -28.59
N PHE A 91 -5.73 -11.67 -29.26
CA PHE A 91 -4.39 -11.22 -28.91
C PHE A 91 -4.22 -9.70 -29.08
N LEU A 92 -4.67 -9.11 -30.20
CA LEU A 92 -4.62 -7.66 -30.43
C LEU A 92 -5.47 -6.89 -29.44
N LEU A 93 -6.65 -7.41 -29.06
CA LEU A 93 -7.49 -6.80 -28.03
C LEU A 93 -6.79 -6.82 -26.65
N ILE A 94 -6.22 -7.94 -26.26
CA ILE A 94 -5.50 -8.08 -24.97
C ILE A 94 -4.25 -7.19 -24.98
N ALA A 95 -3.41 -7.30 -26.02
CA ALA A 95 -2.16 -6.53 -26.12
C ALA A 95 -2.44 -5.01 -26.21
N GLY A 96 -3.43 -4.61 -26.99
CA GLY A 96 -3.81 -3.21 -27.16
C GLY A 96 -4.40 -2.60 -25.88
N THR A 97 -5.31 -3.28 -25.22
CA THR A 97 -5.89 -2.83 -23.94
C THR A 97 -4.84 -2.81 -22.83
N THR A 98 -3.96 -3.82 -22.78
CA THR A 98 -2.83 -3.85 -21.83
C THR A 98 -1.87 -2.70 -22.07
N ALA A 99 -1.49 -2.43 -23.33
CA ALA A 99 -0.63 -1.32 -23.70
C ALA A 99 -1.25 0.03 -23.33
N THR A 100 -2.55 0.22 -23.61
CA THR A 100 -3.28 1.45 -23.26
C THR A 100 -3.37 1.62 -21.73
N ASN A 101 -3.64 0.55 -20.99
CA ASN A 101 -3.74 0.59 -19.52
C ASN A 101 -2.37 0.78 -18.86
N LEU A 102 -1.31 0.12 -19.37
CA LEU A 102 0.06 0.37 -18.91
C LEU A 102 0.46 1.83 -19.13
N THR A 103 0.17 2.39 -20.30
CA THR A 103 0.49 3.78 -20.61
C THR A 103 -0.27 4.74 -19.68
N LYS A 104 -1.55 4.47 -19.41
CA LYS A 104 -2.36 5.22 -18.45
C LYS A 104 -1.83 5.05 -17.01
N ALA A 105 -1.44 3.85 -16.60
CA ALA A 105 -0.90 3.57 -15.26
C ALA A 105 0.45 4.23 -15.02
N PHE A 106 1.33 4.28 -16.01
CA PHE A 106 2.61 5.01 -15.93
C PHE A 106 2.43 6.52 -15.81
N HIS A 107 1.33 7.07 -16.33
CA HIS A 107 1.07 8.51 -16.30
C HIS A 107 0.21 8.94 -15.10
N SER A 108 -0.62 8.06 -14.54
CA SER A 108 -1.55 8.39 -13.44
C SER A 108 -1.09 7.93 -12.05
N GLY A 109 0.00 7.15 -11.96
CA GLY A 109 0.48 6.62 -10.67
C GLY A 109 -0.50 5.68 -9.96
N SER A 110 -1.55 5.20 -10.64
CA SER A 110 -2.56 4.34 -10.02
C SER A 110 -2.78 3.05 -10.81
N PHE A 111 -2.38 1.92 -10.25
CA PHE A 111 -2.89 0.60 -10.63
C PHE A 111 -4.27 0.41 -9.98
N GLY A 112 -5.33 0.47 -10.76
CA GLY A 112 -6.67 0.17 -10.28
C GLY A 112 -7.57 -0.37 -11.40
N TRP A 113 -7.97 -1.64 -11.30
CA TRP A 113 -9.04 -2.20 -12.12
C TRP A 113 -10.40 -1.76 -11.54
N LYS A 114 -11.14 -0.94 -12.27
CA LYS A 114 -12.59 -0.77 -12.07
C LYS A 114 -13.31 -1.41 -13.24
N SER A 115 -14.09 -2.44 -12.93
CA SER A 115 -15.09 -3.01 -13.79
C SER A 115 -16.44 -2.37 -13.41
N ASP A 116 -16.88 -1.37 -14.12
CA ASP A 116 -18.24 -0.88 -14.03
C ASP A 116 -19.11 -1.54 -15.09
N LYS A 117 -20.34 -1.93 -14.69
CA LYS A 117 -21.30 -2.74 -15.47
C LYS A 117 -21.99 -2.01 -16.61
N GLU A 118 -21.49 -0.86 -17.03
CA GLU A 118 -22.08 -0.11 -18.16
C GLU A 118 -21.03 0.03 -19.28
N GLY A 119 -21.40 -0.46 -20.45
CA GLY A 119 -20.70 -0.63 -21.69
C GLY A 119 -19.53 0.30 -22.05
N PHE A 120 -18.70 -0.17 -22.96
CA PHE A 120 -17.57 0.57 -23.56
C PHE A 120 -18.00 1.96 -24.02
N ARG A 121 -17.65 2.99 -23.28
CA ARG A 121 -17.72 4.37 -23.68
C ARG A 121 -16.34 4.85 -24.05
N PHE A 122 -16.13 5.18 -25.31
CA PHE A 122 -14.94 5.89 -25.78
C PHE A 122 -15.18 7.39 -25.56
N ASP A 123 -14.73 7.92 -24.42
CA ASP A 123 -14.62 9.35 -24.23
C ASP A 123 -13.26 9.80 -24.80
N ILE A 124 -13.30 10.48 -25.94
CA ILE A 124 -12.13 11.03 -26.62
C ILE A 124 -11.57 12.28 -25.88
N GLU A 125 -12.33 12.83 -24.94
CA GLU A 125 -11.95 14.02 -24.16
C GLU A 125 -10.89 13.75 -23.06
N ASP A 126 -10.63 12.49 -22.67
CA ASP A 126 -9.66 12.12 -21.62
C ASP A 126 -8.26 11.76 -22.14
N TRP A 127 -7.92 12.11 -23.38
CA TRP A 127 -6.58 11.89 -23.91
C TRP A 127 -5.62 12.97 -23.43
N ASN A 128 -5.24 12.90 -22.15
CA ASN A 128 -4.19 13.74 -21.58
C ASN A 128 -2.82 13.28 -22.11
N PHE A 129 -2.28 13.97 -23.09
CA PHE A 129 -0.85 13.95 -23.37
C PHE A 129 -0.11 14.43 -22.11
N PRO A 130 1.05 13.85 -21.75
CA PRO A 130 1.87 14.42 -20.69
C PRO A 130 2.10 15.88 -21.02
N ASP A 131 1.77 16.75 -20.08
CA ASP A 131 1.98 18.20 -20.22
C ASP A 131 3.48 18.44 -20.35
N SER A 132 3.93 18.70 -21.57
CA SER A 132 5.34 18.90 -21.93
C SER A 132 5.81 20.34 -21.71
N ARG A 133 4.93 21.21 -21.20
CA ARG A 133 5.28 22.60 -20.91
C ARG A 133 6.39 22.68 -19.86
N PRO A 134 7.29 23.65 -19.96
CA PRO A 134 8.33 23.87 -18.96
C PRO A 134 7.73 24.20 -17.60
N THR A 135 8.45 23.84 -16.55
CA THR A 135 8.05 24.12 -15.17
C THR A 135 8.87 25.28 -14.63
N PHE A 136 8.20 26.28 -14.10
CA PHE A 136 8.78 27.45 -13.45
C PHE A 136 8.48 27.40 -11.95
N GLU A 137 9.44 27.86 -11.14
CA GLU A 137 9.31 27.88 -9.68
C GLU A 137 9.24 29.34 -9.19
N PHE A 138 8.22 29.60 -8.35
CA PHE A 138 8.04 30.90 -7.69
C PHE A 138 7.86 30.67 -6.19
N SER A 139 7.94 31.74 -5.40
CA SER A 139 7.70 31.63 -3.96
C SER A 139 7.05 32.88 -3.40
N GLU A 140 6.13 32.68 -2.45
CA GLU A 140 5.48 33.73 -1.66
C GLU A 140 5.64 33.40 -0.18
N GLU A 141 5.79 34.43 0.67
CA GLU A 141 5.87 34.28 2.12
C GLU A 141 4.80 35.13 2.79
N ALA A 142 4.20 34.58 3.82
CA ALA A 142 3.24 35.27 4.65
C ALA A 142 3.51 34.99 6.15
N SER A 143 3.12 35.91 7.00
CA SER A 143 3.20 35.71 8.45
C SER A 143 1.99 36.31 9.16
N GLN A 144 1.49 35.59 10.19
CA GLN A 144 0.36 35.98 10.98
C GLN A 144 0.68 35.86 12.47
N PRO A 145 0.62 36.97 13.27
CA PRO A 145 0.78 36.91 14.72
C PRO A 145 -0.33 36.08 15.38
N VAL A 146 0.06 35.27 16.38
CA VAL A 146 -0.85 34.48 17.20
C VAL A 146 -1.01 35.12 18.57
N SER A 147 -2.22 35.55 18.88
CA SER A 147 -2.52 36.31 20.13
C SER A 147 -3.01 35.44 21.29
N ALA A 148 -3.32 34.16 21.08
CA ALA A 148 -3.84 33.26 22.11
C ALA A 148 -2.96 32.00 22.27
N ASP A 149 -2.80 31.55 23.52
CA ASP A 149 -1.96 30.40 23.87
C ASP A 149 -2.56 29.05 23.44
N SER A 150 -3.80 29.00 22.96
CA SER A 150 -4.52 27.79 22.53
C SER A 150 -5.14 27.91 21.15
N ALA A 151 -4.48 28.60 20.23
CA ALA A 151 -4.97 28.71 18.86
C ALA A 151 -4.82 27.40 18.12
N THR A 152 -5.83 27.05 17.30
CA THR A 152 -5.79 25.93 16.38
C THR A 152 -5.43 26.43 14.98
N LEU A 153 -4.72 25.61 14.21
CA LEU A 153 -4.46 25.85 12.79
C LEU A 153 -5.08 24.76 11.94
N GLU A 154 -5.98 25.15 11.07
CA GLU A 154 -6.49 24.30 10.01
C GLU A 154 -5.71 24.58 8.73
N VAL A 155 -5.06 23.58 8.15
CA VAL A 155 -4.32 23.69 6.88
C VAL A 155 -5.02 22.86 5.81
N VAL A 156 -5.35 23.49 4.69
CA VAL A 156 -5.97 22.83 3.54
C VAL A 156 -5.10 23.04 2.30
N ASN A 157 -4.65 21.95 1.71
CA ASN A 157 -3.92 21.94 0.44
C ASN A 157 -4.44 20.82 -0.46
N LYS A 158 -4.35 20.98 -1.78
CA LYS A 158 -4.81 19.95 -2.72
C LYS A 158 -3.68 19.27 -3.49
N PHE A 159 -2.74 20.05 -3.98
CA PHE A 159 -1.63 19.51 -4.79
C PHE A 159 -0.31 20.13 -4.35
N GLY A 160 0.58 19.31 -3.82
CA GLY A 160 1.89 19.70 -3.35
C GLY A 160 2.17 19.15 -1.95
N ASN A 161 3.40 19.28 -1.52
CA ASN A 161 3.84 18.82 -0.21
C ASN A 161 3.48 19.83 0.87
N VAL A 162 3.21 19.35 2.08
CA VAL A 162 2.98 20.20 3.25
C VAL A 162 3.94 19.79 4.36
N ALA A 163 4.81 20.71 4.76
CA ALA A 163 5.72 20.55 5.87
C ALA A 163 5.32 21.46 7.02
N LEU A 164 5.03 20.90 8.18
CA LEU A 164 4.73 21.60 9.42
C LEU A 164 5.93 21.49 10.36
N LEU A 165 6.45 22.61 10.76
CA LEU A 165 7.66 22.76 11.56
C LEU A 165 7.38 23.67 12.77
N VAL A 166 8.14 23.50 13.83
CA VAL A 166 8.00 24.35 15.04
C VAL A 166 9.04 25.46 15.04
N HIS A 167 8.65 26.60 15.59
CA HIS A 167 9.56 27.68 15.94
C HIS A 167 9.14 28.38 17.26
N ASP A 168 10.07 29.12 17.86
CA ASP A 168 9.88 29.72 19.20
C ASP A 168 9.04 31.02 19.19
N SER A 169 8.74 31.58 18.02
CA SER A 169 7.99 32.84 17.96
C SER A 169 6.48 32.60 17.96
N ARG A 170 5.71 33.53 18.51
CA ARG A 170 4.24 33.50 18.50
C ARG A 170 3.67 33.98 17.16
N THR A 171 4.07 33.38 16.09
CA THR A 171 3.61 33.70 14.73
C THR A 171 3.40 32.42 13.94
N ILE A 172 2.47 32.40 13.02
CA ILE A 172 2.42 31.44 11.94
C ILE A 172 3.23 32.04 10.80
N LYS A 173 4.28 31.35 10.34
CA LYS A 173 5.00 31.72 9.11
C LYS A 173 4.73 30.68 8.04
N VAL A 174 4.47 31.14 6.84
CA VAL A 174 4.16 30.29 5.69
C VAL A 174 5.06 30.68 4.54
N LYS A 175 5.70 29.70 3.96
CA LYS A 175 6.36 29.80 2.66
C LYS A 175 5.65 28.90 1.67
N LEU A 176 5.07 29.50 0.67
CA LEU A 176 4.51 28.82 -0.48
C LEU A 176 5.59 28.75 -1.56
N GLN A 177 5.90 27.54 -2.01
CA GLN A 177 6.71 27.31 -3.20
C GLN A 177 5.79 26.78 -4.30
N GLU A 178 5.72 27.47 -5.38
CA GLU A 178 4.81 27.23 -6.48
C GLU A 178 5.58 26.58 -7.62
N LYS A 179 5.09 25.45 -8.15
CA LYS A 179 5.57 24.87 -9.40
C LYS A 179 4.48 25.03 -10.45
N VAL A 180 4.77 25.86 -11.45
CA VAL A 180 3.82 26.24 -12.49
C VAL A 180 4.29 25.69 -13.82
N ARG A 181 3.48 24.90 -14.50
CA ARG A 181 3.69 24.51 -15.89
C ARG A 181 3.00 25.53 -16.80
N ALA A 182 3.79 26.20 -17.61
CA ALA A 182 3.32 27.27 -18.48
C ALA A 182 4.10 27.25 -19.81
N ASP A 183 3.59 27.93 -20.84
CA ASP A 183 4.22 27.96 -22.15
C ASP A 183 5.53 28.74 -22.12
N ASP A 184 5.59 29.80 -21.30
CA ASP A 184 6.78 30.57 -21.02
C ASP A 184 6.82 31.09 -19.58
N GLU A 185 7.93 31.72 -19.19
CA GLU A 185 8.13 32.28 -17.84
C GLU A 185 7.16 33.43 -17.55
N GLY A 186 6.77 34.22 -18.58
CA GLY A 186 5.84 35.35 -18.42
C GLY A 186 4.46 34.87 -17.99
N GLN A 187 3.92 33.86 -18.68
CA GLN A 187 2.66 33.22 -18.30
C GLN A 187 2.77 32.53 -16.90
N GLY A 188 3.89 31.83 -16.66
CA GLY A 188 4.14 31.21 -15.35
C GLY A 188 4.11 32.23 -14.22
N ARG A 189 4.72 33.39 -14.41
CA ARG A 189 4.73 34.50 -13.45
C ARG A 189 3.35 35.15 -13.29
N GLU A 190 2.57 35.24 -14.36
CA GLU A 190 1.18 35.73 -14.28
C GLU A 190 0.32 34.81 -13.38
N ILE A 191 0.42 33.50 -13.58
CA ILE A 191 -0.29 32.49 -12.77
C ILE A 191 0.15 32.58 -11.30
N ALA A 192 1.46 32.63 -11.06
CA ALA A 192 2.02 32.77 -9.70
C ALA A 192 1.56 34.06 -9.01
N ASN A 193 1.52 35.17 -9.72
CA ASN A 193 1.05 36.45 -9.15
C ASN A 193 -0.42 36.42 -8.73
N GLN A 194 -1.25 35.58 -9.34
CA GLN A 194 -2.66 35.41 -8.95
C GLN A 194 -2.89 34.38 -7.86
N LEU A 195 -1.96 33.45 -7.66
CA LEU A 195 -2.01 32.52 -6.54
C LEU A 195 -1.59 33.25 -5.26
N LYS A 196 -2.37 33.09 -4.19
CA LYS A 196 -2.13 33.77 -2.91
C LYS A 196 -2.27 32.83 -1.74
N ILE A 197 -1.43 33.04 -0.72
CA ILE A 197 -1.62 32.47 0.59
C ILE A 197 -2.82 33.17 1.25
N VAL A 198 -3.76 32.38 1.76
CA VAL A 198 -4.94 32.88 2.48
C VAL A 198 -4.86 32.39 3.93
N ILE A 199 -4.74 33.33 4.86
CA ILE A 199 -4.77 33.07 6.30
C ILE A 199 -5.96 33.78 6.89
N ASP A 200 -7.03 33.05 7.17
CA ASP A 200 -8.26 33.57 7.73
C ASP A 200 -8.30 33.32 9.24
N ARG A 201 -8.71 34.35 10.01
CA ARG A 201 -8.94 34.21 11.44
C ARG A 201 -10.31 33.55 11.66
N LYS A 202 -10.36 32.50 12.47
CA LYS A 202 -11.57 31.83 12.96
C LYS A 202 -11.74 32.08 14.47
N ASP A 203 -12.90 31.71 15.03
CA ASP A 203 -13.25 31.98 16.45
C ASP A 203 -12.18 31.49 17.44
N ARG A 204 -11.54 30.38 17.20
CA ARG A 204 -10.53 29.76 18.08
C ARG A 204 -9.18 29.48 17.39
N GLY A 205 -8.89 30.12 16.27
CA GLY A 205 -7.65 29.84 15.56
C GLY A 205 -7.55 30.48 14.19
N PHE A 206 -6.89 29.77 13.30
CA PHE A 206 -6.61 30.22 11.95
C PHE A 206 -6.91 29.10 10.94
N SER A 207 -7.28 29.52 9.73
CA SER A 207 -7.36 28.63 8.56
C SER A 207 -6.33 29.08 7.53
N LEU A 208 -5.46 28.16 7.12
CA LEU A 208 -4.46 28.39 6.09
C LEU A 208 -4.83 27.58 4.84
N SER A 209 -4.93 28.27 3.73
CA SER A 209 -5.15 27.67 2.42
C SER A 209 -4.48 28.51 1.34
N THR A 210 -4.66 28.14 0.09
CA THR A 210 -4.38 28.99 -1.06
C THR A 210 -5.67 29.26 -1.84
N ASN A 211 -5.72 30.34 -2.58
CA ASN A 211 -6.85 30.65 -3.47
C ASN A 211 -6.81 29.84 -4.78
N ARG A 212 -6.06 28.73 -4.84
CA ARG A 212 -5.90 27.86 -6.01
C ARG A 212 -7.21 27.52 -6.71
N GLU A 213 -8.25 27.25 -5.93
CA GLU A 213 -9.56 26.85 -6.48
C GLU A 213 -10.31 27.98 -7.18
N SER A 214 -9.95 29.23 -6.94
CA SER A 214 -10.49 30.39 -7.64
C SER A 214 -9.82 30.66 -8.99
N LEU A 215 -8.67 30.00 -9.27
CA LEU A 215 -7.98 30.13 -10.53
C LEU A 215 -8.68 29.34 -11.64
N PRO A 216 -8.53 29.74 -12.93
CA PRO A 216 -9.03 28.97 -14.08
C PRO A 216 -8.56 27.52 -14.05
N GLU A 217 -9.42 26.60 -14.49
CA GLU A 217 -9.12 25.15 -14.43
C GLU A 217 -7.86 24.78 -15.25
N GLU A 218 -7.65 25.41 -16.38
CA GLU A 218 -6.47 25.24 -17.24
C GLU A 218 -5.15 25.57 -16.52
N TRP A 219 -5.15 26.55 -15.63
CA TRP A 219 -3.99 26.90 -14.81
C TRP A 219 -3.78 25.92 -13.65
N ARG A 220 -4.88 25.46 -13.05
CA ARG A 220 -4.81 24.49 -11.93
C ARG A 220 -4.21 23.15 -12.31
N ARG A 221 -4.36 22.70 -13.57
CA ARG A 221 -3.83 21.41 -14.03
C ARG A 221 -2.31 21.31 -13.98
N GLY A 222 -1.60 22.43 -14.11
CA GLY A 222 -0.13 22.49 -14.10
C GLY A 222 0.45 23.13 -12.84
N LEU A 223 -0.34 23.31 -11.77
CA LEU A 223 0.03 24.06 -10.59
C LEU A 223 0.17 23.14 -9.35
N GLU A 224 1.36 23.09 -8.77
CA GLU A 224 1.61 22.47 -7.48
C GLU A 224 1.92 23.56 -6.43
N THR A 225 1.36 23.37 -5.22
CA THR A 225 1.48 24.31 -4.10
C THR A 225 2.16 23.63 -2.93
N HIS A 226 3.48 23.82 -2.80
CA HIS A 226 4.24 23.26 -1.67
C HIS A 226 4.24 24.26 -0.51
N LEU A 227 3.71 23.84 0.63
CA LEU A 227 3.60 24.68 1.83
C LEU A 227 4.63 24.27 2.88
N SER A 228 5.49 25.18 3.28
CA SER A 228 6.28 25.07 4.51
C SER A 228 5.68 26.01 5.54
N VAL A 229 5.20 25.44 6.66
CA VAL A 229 4.46 26.19 7.68
C VAL A 229 5.17 26.04 9.02
N TRP A 230 5.61 27.15 9.59
CA TRP A 230 6.19 27.18 10.93
C TRP A 230 5.14 27.69 11.91
N VAL A 231 4.94 26.92 12.97
CA VAL A 231 3.91 27.18 13.99
C VAL A 231 4.52 27.23 15.39
N PRO A 232 3.91 27.97 16.34
CA PRO A 232 4.25 27.83 17.75
C PRO A 232 4.08 26.39 18.24
N LYS A 233 4.96 25.90 19.10
CA LYS A 233 4.98 24.52 19.58
C LYS A 233 3.64 24.04 20.14
N SER A 234 2.89 24.88 20.85
CA SER A 234 1.60 24.54 21.51
C SER A 234 0.38 24.65 20.60
N MET A 235 0.57 24.91 19.29
CA MET A 235 -0.55 25.06 18.36
C MET A 235 -1.08 23.70 17.90
N ALA A 236 -2.34 23.40 18.17
CA ALA A 236 -3.00 22.22 17.65
C ALA A 236 -3.25 22.36 16.13
N VAL A 237 -2.93 21.31 15.37
CA VAL A 237 -2.99 21.33 13.90
C VAL A 237 -3.99 20.30 13.37
N THR A 238 -4.87 20.77 12.48
CA THR A 238 -5.68 19.92 11.60
C THR A 238 -5.26 20.17 10.16
N LEU A 239 -4.75 19.15 9.49
CA LEU A 239 -4.24 19.25 8.12
C LEU A 239 -5.04 18.32 7.19
N SER A 240 -5.44 18.86 6.04
CA SER A 240 -6.03 18.10 4.94
C SER A 240 -5.25 18.37 3.65
N ASN A 241 -4.69 17.31 3.06
CA ASN A 241 -4.00 17.37 1.77
C ASN A 241 -4.50 16.25 0.85
N ASP A 242 -4.70 16.53 -0.43
CA ASP A 242 -5.16 15.52 -1.36
C ASP A 242 -3.98 14.81 -2.05
N HIS A 243 -2.98 15.56 -2.52
CA HIS A 243 -1.85 15.01 -3.25
C HIS A 243 -0.52 15.63 -2.81
N GLY A 244 0.41 14.78 -2.40
CA GLY A 244 1.76 15.17 -1.99
C GLY A 244 2.15 14.57 -0.64
N GLN A 245 3.37 14.83 -0.25
CA GLN A 245 3.90 14.39 1.03
C GLN A 245 3.47 15.32 2.14
N VAL A 246 3.17 14.75 3.31
CA VAL A 246 2.87 15.50 4.52
C VAL A 246 3.92 15.18 5.58
N SER A 247 4.50 16.20 6.18
CA SER A 247 5.39 16.06 7.33
C SER A 247 4.99 16.98 8.49
N LEU A 248 5.14 16.47 9.71
CA LEU A 248 4.88 17.20 10.96
C LEU A 248 5.95 16.86 11.97
N ASP A 249 6.59 17.87 12.58
CA ASP A 249 7.67 17.65 13.53
C ASP A 249 7.65 18.65 14.69
N GLY A 250 7.77 18.13 15.92
CA GLY A 250 8.09 18.90 17.13
C GLY A 250 6.90 19.58 17.82
N VAL A 251 5.65 19.29 17.47
CA VAL A 251 4.44 19.96 17.98
C VAL A 251 3.91 19.34 19.27
N SER A 252 3.18 20.16 20.07
CA SER A 252 2.49 19.70 21.28
C SER A 252 0.97 19.88 21.16
N GLY A 253 0.21 18.93 21.71
CA GLY A 253 -1.25 18.94 21.71
C GLY A 253 -1.85 17.80 20.90
N SER A 254 -3.09 17.96 20.47
CA SER A 254 -3.79 16.97 19.66
C SER A 254 -3.80 17.37 18.19
N HIS A 255 -3.35 16.48 17.34
CA HIS A 255 -3.19 16.75 15.91
C HIS A 255 -3.99 15.76 15.07
N SER A 256 -4.56 16.25 13.97
CA SER A 256 -5.32 15.46 13.00
C SER A 256 -4.80 15.69 11.59
N ILE A 257 -4.30 14.65 10.95
CA ILE A 257 -3.70 14.72 9.61
C ILE A 257 -4.49 13.83 8.67
N LYS A 258 -4.99 14.40 7.58
CA LYS A 258 -5.64 13.68 6.48
C LYS A 258 -4.84 13.87 5.21
N ASN A 259 -4.49 12.78 4.55
CA ASN A 259 -3.86 12.81 3.24
C ASN A 259 -4.50 11.76 2.34
N ALA A 260 -4.68 12.05 1.07
CA ALA A 260 -5.23 11.07 0.15
C ALA A 260 -4.14 10.33 -0.64
N HIS A 261 -3.13 11.05 -1.12
CA HIS A 261 -2.06 10.48 -1.96
C HIS A 261 -0.70 11.05 -1.58
N GLY A 262 0.19 10.17 -1.14
CA GLY A 262 1.56 10.51 -0.76
C GLY A 262 1.94 9.95 0.60
N SER A 263 3.19 10.10 0.98
CA SER A 263 3.68 9.68 2.28
C SER A 263 3.29 10.65 3.39
N VAL A 264 3.05 10.11 4.57
CA VAL A 264 2.84 10.89 5.80
C VAL A 264 3.95 10.55 6.78
N THR A 265 4.72 11.55 7.21
CA THR A 265 5.82 11.38 8.16
C THR A 265 5.63 12.30 9.35
N ILE A 266 5.47 11.74 10.54
CA ILE A 266 5.20 12.50 11.77
C ILE A 266 6.20 12.12 12.85
N LYS A 267 6.81 13.13 13.47
CA LYS A 267 7.82 12.93 14.49
C LYS A 267 7.64 13.88 15.68
N ASN A 268 8.08 13.43 16.85
CA ASN A 268 8.21 14.27 18.05
C ASN A 268 6.92 15.01 18.39
N VAL A 269 5.80 14.30 18.52
CA VAL A 269 4.52 14.89 18.97
C VAL A 269 4.33 14.67 20.46
N ASP A 270 4.21 15.78 21.18
CA ASP A 270 3.91 15.77 22.60
C ASP A 270 2.39 15.88 22.80
N GLY A 271 1.68 14.77 22.69
CA GLY A 271 0.22 14.67 22.75
C GLY A 271 -0.35 13.61 21.85
N ASN A 272 -1.63 13.75 21.49
CA ASN A 272 -2.35 12.75 20.72
C ASN A 272 -2.26 12.99 19.22
N LEU A 273 -2.24 11.90 18.46
CA LEU A 273 -2.12 11.92 17.02
C LEU A 273 -3.22 11.08 16.35
N ARG A 274 -3.90 11.68 15.36
CA ARG A 274 -4.77 10.97 14.43
C ARG A 274 -4.29 11.16 13.00
N VAL A 275 -4.10 10.07 12.28
CA VAL A 275 -3.69 10.04 10.87
C VAL A 275 -4.70 9.27 10.04
N GLU A 276 -5.16 9.87 8.96
CA GLU A 276 -5.94 9.20 7.92
C GLU A 276 -5.20 9.36 6.59
N ASN A 277 -4.72 8.25 6.00
CA ASN A 277 -4.10 8.25 4.68
C ASN A 277 -4.75 7.20 3.79
N ARG A 278 -4.79 7.44 2.48
CA ARG A 278 -5.38 6.47 1.56
C ARG A 278 -4.32 5.73 0.76
N HIS A 279 -3.37 6.44 0.19
CA HIS A 279 -2.33 5.88 -0.68
C HIS A 279 -0.96 6.42 -0.30
N GLY A 280 -0.09 5.54 0.14
CA GLY A 280 1.29 5.83 0.50
C GLY A 280 1.65 5.36 1.91
N PRO A 281 2.93 5.35 2.24
CA PRO A 281 3.40 4.94 3.56
C PRO A 281 3.07 5.99 4.63
N VAL A 282 2.88 5.50 5.86
CA VAL A 282 2.70 6.31 7.06
C VAL A 282 3.81 5.95 8.04
N ASN A 283 4.65 6.92 8.37
CA ASN A 283 5.77 6.77 9.31
C ASN A 283 5.54 7.69 10.51
N VAL A 284 5.41 7.11 11.70
CA VAL A 284 5.14 7.84 12.94
C VAL A 284 6.19 7.47 13.98
N SER A 285 6.78 8.47 14.62
CA SER A 285 7.78 8.21 15.68
C SER A 285 7.73 9.24 16.81
N ALA A 286 8.02 8.79 18.04
CA ALA A 286 8.13 9.63 19.22
C ALA A 286 6.83 10.40 19.54
N ILE A 287 5.75 9.68 19.84
CA ILE A 287 4.46 10.22 20.26
C ILE A 287 4.28 9.97 21.75
N THR A 288 4.01 11.01 22.54
CA THR A 288 3.84 10.84 24.00
C THR A 288 2.44 10.36 24.39
N GLY A 289 1.41 10.75 23.65
CA GLY A 289 0.00 10.39 23.87
C GLY A 289 -0.47 9.22 23.02
N ASP A 290 -1.77 9.20 22.75
CA ASP A 290 -2.43 8.17 21.93
C ASP A 290 -2.17 8.39 20.43
N CYS A 291 -2.07 7.26 19.70
CA CYS A 291 -1.85 7.26 18.27
C CYS A 291 -2.95 6.46 17.56
N ASN A 292 -3.70 7.10 16.67
CA ASN A 292 -4.72 6.47 15.85
C ASN A 292 -4.39 6.64 14.37
N ILE A 293 -4.19 5.53 13.65
CA ILE A 293 -3.79 5.54 12.24
C ILE A 293 -4.79 4.72 11.43
N LYS A 294 -5.35 5.35 10.39
CA LYS A 294 -6.11 4.68 9.35
C LYS A 294 -5.41 4.84 8.02
N ASN A 295 -4.94 3.74 7.45
CA ASN A 295 -4.35 3.71 6.11
C ASN A 295 -5.05 2.67 5.25
N LYS A 296 -5.04 2.84 3.95
CA LYS A 296 -5.66 1.86 3.06
C LYS A 296 -4.65 1.11 2.21
N TYR A 297 -3.67 1.81 1.65
CA TYR A 297 -2.64 1.23 0.79
C TYR A 297 -1.27 1.81 1.13
N GLY A 298 -0.38 0.96 1.59
CA GLY A 298 1.00 1.32 1.92
C GLY A 298 1.46 0.74 3.25
N ALA A 299 2.73 0.84 3.51
CA ALA A 299 3.34 0.44 4.78
C ALA A 299 2.93 1.40 5.91
N VAL A 300 2.79 0.86 7.12
CA VAL A 300 2.62 1.65 8.34
C VAL A 300 3.75 1.28 9.29
N GLU A 301 4.59 2.26 9.62
CA GLU A 301 5.68 2.11 10.56
C GLU A 301 5.45 3.02 11.76
N VAL A 302 5.46 2.45 12.98
CA VAL A 302 5.24 3.20 14.22
C VAL A 302 6.30 2.83 15.24
N GLU A 303 7.00 3.83 15.76
CA GLU A 303 8.02 3.64 16.78
C GLU A 303 7.84 4.63 17.94
N ALA A 304 8.03 4.14 19.17
CA ALA A 304 8.08 4.93 20.40
C ALA A 304 6.79 5.74 20.68
N VAL A 305 5.68 5.04 20.90
CA VAL A 305 4.41 5.64 21.34
C VAL A 305 4.17 5.35 22.81
N GLY A 306 3.87 6.41 23.59
CA GLY A 306 3.62 6.31 25.03
C GLY A 306 2.20 5.87 25.39
N GLY A 307 1.20 6.30 24.61
CA GLY A 307 -0.22 6.00 24.84
C GLY A 307 -0.73 4.79 24.07
N LYS A 308 -2.07 4.65 24.02
CA LYS A 308 -2.76 3.61 23.25
C LYS A 308 -2.48 3.79 21.75
N THR A 309 -2.25 2.68 21.07
CA THR A 309 -2.06 2.68 19.61
C THR A 309 -3.18 1.90 18.93
N GLU A 310 -3.89 2.54 18.00
CA GLU A 310 -4.92 1.92 17.16
C GLU A 310 -4.54 2.06 15.69
N ILE A 311 -4.46 0.93 14.97
CA ILE A 311 -4.08 0.92 13.56
C ILE A 311 -5.08 0.10 12.76
N GLU A 312 -5.63 0.71 11.72
CA GLU A 312 -6.45 0.07 10.70
C GLU A 312 -5.75 0.23 9.34
N ASN A 313 -5.30 -0.87 8.75
CA ASN A 313 -4.74 -0.90 7.40
C ASN A 313 -5.42 -1.98 6.56
N ALA A 314 -5.56 -1.77 5.27
CA ALA A 314 -6.13 -2.79 4.40
C ALA A 314 -5.06 -3.56 3.61
N HIS A 315 -4.04 -2.87 3.11
CA HIS A 315 -3.01 -3.46 2.26
C HIS A 315 -1.63 -2.86 2.55
N GLY A 316 -0.71 -3.70 2.94
CA GLY A 316 0.68 -3.35 3.19
C GLY A 316 1.19 -3.87 4.53
N PRO A 317 2.48 -3.88 4.74
CA PRO A 317 3.08 -4.30 6.00
C PRO A 317 2.82 -3.28 7.11
N ILE A 318 2.79 -3.78 8.34
CA ILE A 318 2.75 -2.97 9.57
C ILE A 318 3.95 -3.36 10.42
N ASP A 319 4.75 -2.39 10.80
CA ASP A 319 5.93 -2.53 11.63
C ASP A 319 5.79 -1.66 12.88
N LEU A 320 5.73 -2.28 14.07
CA LEU A 320 5.55 -1.61 15.36
C LEU A 320 6.72 -1.89 16.28
N ARG A 321 7.28 -0.84 16.88
CA ARG A 321 8.44 -0.98 17.78
C ARG A 321 8.34 -0.06 19.00
N LYS A 322 8.69 -0.59 20.18
CA LYS A 322 8.81 0.18 21.43
C LYS A 322 7.55 0.94 21.82
N LEU A 323 6.41 0.27 21.83
CA LEU A 323 5.13 0.86 22.21
C LEU A 323 4.80 0.52 23.67
N LYS A 324 4.37 1.53 24.45
CA LYS A 324 4.11 1.33 25.90
C LYS A 324 2.65 0.98 26.18
N GLY A 325 1.73 1.61 25.47
CA GLY A 325 0.30 1.39 25.66
C GLY A 325 -0.21 0.11 25.01
N VAL A 326 -1.49 -0.15 25.17
CA VAL A 326 -2.16 -1.26 24.48
C VAL A 326 -2.22 -0.98 22.99
N VAL A 327 -1.95 -2.01 22.19
CA VAL A 327 -1.98 -1.97 20.73
C VAL A 327 -3.18 -2.73 20.20
N ASN A 328 -4.06 -2.05 19.47
CA ASN A 328 -5.16 -2.65 18.72
C ASN A 328 -4.90 -2.47 17.22
N LEU A 329 -4.88 -3.57 16.49
CA LEU A 329 -4.45 -3.57 15.12
C LEU A 329 -5.38 -4.41 14.25
N SER A 330 -5.82 -3.84 13.12
CA SER A 330 -6.52 -4.56 12.07
C SER A 330 -5.77 -4.43 10.75
N ASN A 331 -5.48 -5.56 10.09
CA ASN A 331 -4.89 -5.59 8.75
C ASN A 331 -5.47 -6.71 7.91
N ARG A 332 -5.90 -6.39 6.70
CA ARG A 332 -6.47 -7.41 5.83
C ARG A 332 -5.40 -8.21 5.08
N TYR A 333 -4.39 -7.55 4.55
CA TYR A 333 -3.32 -8.18 3.76
C TYR A 333 -1.96 -7.59 4.09
N GLY A 334 -0.98 -8.45 4.38
CA GLY A 334 0.40 -8.06 4.58
C GLY A 334 1.01 -8.63 5.86
N ARG A 335 2.28 -8.40 6.06
CA ARG A 335 2.98 -8.82 7.27
C ARG A 335 2.73 -7.82 8.40
N ILE A 336 2.56 -8.33 9.61
CA ILE A 336 2.52 -7.57 10.85
C ILE A 336 3.73 -7.99 11.69
N LEU A 337 4.58 -7.03 12.03
CA LEU A 337 5.71 -7.20 12.92
C LEU A 337 5.54 -6.31 14.15
N CYS A 338 5.54 -6.89 15.34
CA CYS A 338 5.44 -6.19 16.61
C CYS A 338 6.65 -6.55 17.48
N VAL A 339 7.45 -5.56 17.88
CA VAL A 339 8.69 -5.79 18.64
C VAL A 339 8.75 -4.83 19.83
N ASP A 340 9.10 -5.35 21.01
CA ASP A 340 9.31 -4.60 22.24
C ASP A 340 8.06 -3.79 22.65
N LEU A 341 6.94 -4.49 22.89
CA LEU A 341 5.71 -3.90 23.39
C LEU A 341 5.62 -4.07 24.91
N GLU A 342 5.48 -2.97 25.67
CA GLU A 342 5.26 -3.04 27.11
C GLU A 342 3.81 -3.43 27.45
N GLY A 343 2.84 -2.96 26.64
CA GLY A 343 1.41 -3.22 26.79
C GLY A 343 0.93 -4.50 26.12
N GLY A 344 -0.39 -4.70 26.13
CA GLY A 344 -1.07 -5.81 25.44
C GLY A 344 -1.17 -5.58 23.92
N LEU A 345 -1.40 -6.68 23.19
CA LEU A 345 -1.51 -6.69 21.74
C LEU A 345 -2.78 -7.42 21.30
N VAL A 346 -3.62 -6.73 20.54
CA VAL A 346 -4.80 -7.31 19.89
C VAL A 346 -4.67 -7.15 18.38
N ILE A 347 -4.69 -8.28 17.66
CA ILE A 347 -4.59 -8.33 16.21
C ILE A 347 -5.82 -9.01 15.62
N ASP A 348 -6.49 -8.31 14.70
CA ASP A 348 -7.52 -8.86 13.82
C ASP A 348 -7.01 -8.80 12.37
N GLY A 349 -6.56 -9.95 11.85
CA GLY A 349 -5.98 -10.10 10.52
C GLY A 349 -6.75 -11.13 9.69
N GLN A 350 -6.88 -10.90 8.36
CA GLN A 350 -7.48 -11.91 7.47
C GLN A 350 -6.41 -12.74 6.75
N HIS A 351 -5.53 -12.10 6.01
CA HIS A 351 -4.41 -12.72 5.29
C HIS A 351 -3.09 -12.09 5.71
N ALA A 352 -2.89 -11.97 7.03
CA ALA A 352 -1.75 -11.30 7.62
C ALA A 352 -0.84 -12.30 8.35
N GLU A 353 0.42 -12.38 7.91
CA GLU A 353 1.48 -13.05 8.66
C GLU A 353 1.78 -12.23 9.92
N VAL A 354 1.74 -12.85 11.09
CA VAL A 354 1.96 -12.16 12.37
C VAL A 354 3.24 -12.64 13.01
N ARG A 355 4.12 -11.70 13.34
CA ARG A 355 5.30 -11.91 14.17
C ARG A 355 5.30 -10.95 15.35
N GLY A 356 5.31 -11.50 16.55
CA GLY A 356 5.37 -10.74 17.81
C GLY A 356 6.59 -11.14 18.62
N GLN A 357 7.39 -10.16 19.07
CA GLN A 357 8.59 -10.41 19.90
C GLN A 357 8.62 -9.48 21.11
N ASN A 358 8.94 -10.00 22.28
CA ASN A 358 9.11 -9.27 23.53
C ASN A 358 7.84 -8.46 23.89
N ILE A 359 6.74 -9.15 24.18
CA ILE A 359 5.47 -8.52 24.52
C ILE A 359 5.20 -8.69 26.02
N GLY A 360 5.10 -7.57 26.74
CA GLY A 360 4.90 -7.55 28.19
C GLY A 360 3.48 -7.87 28.63
N GLY A 361 2.47 -7.47 27.85
CA GLY A 361 1.06 -7.65 28.17
C GLY A 361 0.41 -8.86 27.50
N ASP A 362 -0.91 -8.96 27.66
CA ASP A 362 -1.71 -10.03 27.06
C ASP A 362 -1.76 -9.91 25.52
N VAL A 363 -1.73 -11.06 24.85
CA VAL A 363 -1.75 -11.16 23.39
C VAL A 363 -3.01 -11.86 22.92
N GLN A 364 -3.77 -11.22 22.05
CA GLN A 364 -4.88 -11.81 21.31
C GLN A 364 -4.66 -11.65 19.82
N VAL A 365 -4.58 -12.77 19.08
CA VAL A 365 -4.37 -12.76 17.63
C VAL A 365 -5.44 -13.61 16.97
N ALA A 366 -6.10 -13.03 15.98
CA ALA A 366 -6.97 -13.75 15.04
C ALA A 366 -6.48 -13.51 13.61
N THR A 367 -6.17 -14.60 12.88
CA THR A 367 -5.81 -14.51 11.45
C THR A 367 -6.17 -15.78 10.71
N ALA A 368 -6.29 -15.69 9.38
CA ALA A 368 -6.54 -16.82 8.49
C ALA A 368 -5.48 -16.89 7.39
N TYR A 369 -5.14 -18.10 6.94
CA TYR A 369 -4.26 -18.41 5.80
C TYR A 369 -2.78 -18.02 5.93
N GLN A 370 -2.34 -17.51 7.08
CA GLN A 370 -0.95 -17.09 7.30
C GLN A 370 -0.45 -17.55 8.67
N ASN A 371 0.86 -17.63 8.80
CA ASN A 371 1.50 -18.09 10.03
C ASN A 371 1.46 -17.03 11.14
N ILE A 372 1.45 -17.53 12.38
CA ILE A 372 1.58 -16.75 13.60
C ILE A 372 2.83 -17.21 14.33
N GLU A 373 3.75 -16.29 14.59
CA GLU A 373 4.96 -16.54 15.36
C GLU A 373 5.04 -15.55 16.53
N LEU A 374 5.04 -16.06 17.74
CA LEU A 374 5.10 -15.27 18.98
C LEU A 374 6.31 -15.70 19.79
N GLU A 375 7.16 -14.75 20.15
CA GLU A 375 8.37 -14.98 20.94
C GLU A 375 8.39 -14.08 22.18
N ASN A 376 8.68 -14.67 23.35
CA ASN A 376 8.84 -13.97 24.62
C ASN A 376 7.61 -13.12 24.99
N VAL A 377 6.46 -13.75 25.12
CA VAL A 377 5.23 -13.13 25.61
C VAL A 377 5.10 -13.39 27.12
N LEU A 378 5.00 -12.33 27.93
CA LEU A 378 4.87 -12.44 29.39
C LEU A 378 3.41 -12.54 29.85
N GLY A 379 2.48 -11.99 29.08
CA GLY A 379 1.04 -12.04 29.33
C GLY A 379 0.37 -13.35 28.94
N SER A 380 -0.95 -13.39 29.00
CA SER A 380 -1.75 -14.49 28.45
C SER A 380 -1.69 -14.48 26.91
N ILE A 381 -1.80 -15.66 26.31
CA ILE A 381 -1.78 -15.81 24.85
C ILE A 381 -3.09 -16.44 24.41
N ASN A 382 -3.85 -15.74 23.58
CA ASN A 382 -5.07 -16.24 22.95
C ASN A 382 -4.93 -16.14 21.43
N VAL A 383 -4.87 -17.28 20.75
CA VAL A 383 -4.65 -17.34 19.30
C VAL A 383 -5.79 -18.07 18.62
N LYS A 384 -6.36 -17.45 17.58
CA LYS A 384 -7.30 -18.06 16.65
C LYS A 384 -6.69 -18.08 15.25
N GLY A 385 -6.42 -19.27 14.72
CA GLY A 385 -5.76 -19.45 13.43
C GLY A 385 -6.54 -20.38 12.49
N GLN A 386 -6.52 -20.07 11.17
CA GLN A 386 -7.01 -20.97 10.13
C GLN A 386 -5.97 -21.10 9.01
N HIS A 387 -5.64 -22.34 8.61
CA HIS A 387 -4.75 -22.68 7.50
C HIS A 387 -3.30 -22.16 7.58
N GLY A 388 -2.87 -21.63 8.72
CA GLY A 388 -1.48 -21.19 8.96
C GLY A 388 -0.90 -21.85 10.20
N ASP A 389 0.39 -22.12 10.24
CA ASP A 389 1.02 -22.73 11.40
C ASP A 389 1.24 -21.69 12.51
N ILE A 390 1.10 -22.13 13.77
CA ILE A 390 1.22 -21.31 14.97
C ILE A 390 2.46 -21.77 15.73
N ALA A 391 3.42 -20.87 15.93
CA ALA A 391 4.62 -21.09 16.71
C ALA A 391 4.68 -20.12 17.89
N ILE A 392 4.83 -20.65 19.10
CA ILE A 392 5.02 -19.89 20.34
C ILE A 392 6.34 -20.34 20.98
N ARG A 393 7.26 -19.39 21.19
CA ARG A 393 8.57 -19.65 21.77
C ARG A 393 8.85 -18.68 22.91
N ASN A 394 8.93 -19.16 24.13
CA ASN A 394 9.27 -18.34 25.28
C ASN A 394 10.58 -18.81 25.91
N SER A 395 11.47 -17.85 26.18
CA SER A 395 12.74 -18.07 26.87
C SER A 395 12.63 -18.06 28.39
N GLN A 396 11.45 -17.65 28.91
CA GLN A 396 11.13 -17.69 30.33
C GLN A 396 9.88 -18.59 30.57
N PRO A 397 9.75 -19.23 31.75
CA PRO A 397 8.57 -20.01 32.07
C PRO A 397 7.30 -19.18 31.93
N GLN A 398 6.31 -19.73 31.26
CA GLN A 398 5.00 -19.09 31.12
C GLN A 398 4.27 -19.11 32.47
N VAL A 399 3.72 -17.96 32.88
CA VAL A 399 2.98 -17.81 34.15
C VAL A 399 1.50 -17.48 33.94
N LYS A 400 1.09 -17.22 32.71
CA LYS A 400 -0.28 -16.89 32.29
C LYS A 400 -0.81 -17.93 31.31
N PRO A 401 -2.13 -18.11 31.19
CA PRO A 401 -2.72 -19.11 30.31
C PRO A 401 -2.33 -18.92 28.81
N ILE A 402 -2.27 -20.07 28.12
CA ILE A 402 -2.18 -20.14 26.65
C ILE A 402 -3.44 -20.82 26.13
N VAL A 403 -4.19 -20.19 25.26
CA VAL A 403 -5.37 -20.73 24.57
C VAL A 403 -5.18 -20.64 23.08
N ILE A 404 -5.27 -21.77 22.40
CA ILE A 404 -5.13 -21.84 20.93
C ILE A 404 -6.33 -22.56 20.35
N GLU A 405 -7.07 -21.89 19.51
CA GLU A 405 -8.14 -22.42 18.67
C GLU A 405 -7.66 -22.37 17.21
N ALA A 406 -7.44 -23.53 16.62
CA ALA A 406 -6.84 -23.61 15.28
C ALA A 406 -7.59 -24.60 14.38
N GLU A 407 -7.73 -24.25 13.11
CA GLU A 407 -8.25 -25.17 12.10
C GLU A 407 -7.23 -25.35 10.98
N TYR A 408 -6.95 -26.59 10.59
CA TYR A 408 -5.97 -26.94 9.55
C TYR A 408 -4.56 -26.38 9.82
N SER A 409 -4.23 -26.13 11.09
CA SER A 409 -3.01 -25.46 11.52
C SER A 409 -2.18 -26.35 12.42
N GLY A 410 -0.88 -26.45 12.19
CA GLY A 410 0.07 -27.01 13.12
C GLY A 410 0.32 -26.06 14.27
N VAL A 411 0.51 -26.61 15.47
CA VAL A 411 0.81 -25.84 16.69
C VAL A 411 2.14 -26.33 17.24
N ASP A 412 3.11 -25.43 17.35
CA ASP A 412 4.43 -25.69 17.95
C ASP A 412 4.67 -24.73 19.13
N ILE A 413 4.77 -25.29 20.31
CA ILE A 413 5.05 -24.51 21.53
C ILE A 413 6.40 -24.96 22.10
N THR A 414 7.30 -24.00 22.29
CA THR A 414 8.59 -24.22 22.93
C THR A 414 8.68 -23.38 24.20
N LEU A 415 8.87 -24.07 25.35
CA LEU A 415 8.97 -23.46 26.67
C LEU A 415 10.22 -23.97 27.38
N PRO A 416 10.79 -23.22 28.35
CA PRO A 416 11.89 -23.71 29.17
C PRO A 416 11.58 -25.05 29.86
N LYS A 417 12.59 -25.90 30.04
CA LYS A 417 12.45 -27.24 30.68
C LYS A 417 11.80 -27.22 32.06
N GLU A 418 12.07 -26.16 32.83
CA GLU A 418 11.52 -25.92 34.15
C GLU A 418 10.09 -25.40 34.19
N SER A 419 9.48 -25.14 33.01
CA SER A 419 8.10 -24.63 32.93
C SER A 419 7.10 -25.60 33.57
N ARG A 420 6.23 -25.07 34.43
CA ARG A 420 5.10 -25.80 34.99
C ARG A 420 3.83 -25.44 34.26
N PHE A 421 3.01 -26.43 33.93
CA PHE A 421 1.75 -26.17 33.20
C PHE A 421 0.75 -27.34 33.41
N GLU A 422 -0.52 -27.02 33.18
CA GLU A 422 -1.60 -27.99 33.01
C GLU A 422 -2.01 -27.98 31.53
N LEU A 423 -1.99 -29.14 30.86
CA LEU A 423 -2.27 -29.30 29.44
C LEU A 423 -3.65 -29.94 29.20
N ASP A 424 -4.46 -29.34 28.34
CA ASP A 424 -5.62 -29.96 27.69
C ASP A 424 -5.50 -29.70 26.17
N ALA A 425 -5.01 -30.68 25.42
CA ALA A 425 -4.80 -30.59 23.99
C ALA A 425 -5.70 -31.56 23.24
N SER A 426 -6.34 -31.12 22.19
CA SER A 426 -7.14 -31.97 21.30
C SER A 426 -6.85 -31.68 19.82
N SER A 427 -6.84 -32.77 19.05
CA SER A 427 -6.69 -32.67 17.59
C SER A 427 -7.59 -33.70 16.91
N LYS A 428 -8.33 -33.28 15.90
CA LYS A 428 -9.03 -34.17 15.01
C LYS A 428 -8.13 -34.49 13.82
N TYR A 429 -7.80 -35.78 13.64
CA TYR A 429 -6.88 -36.30 12.61
C TYR A 429 -5.40 -35.90 12.75
N GLY A 430 -4.98 -35.21 13.83
CA GLY A 430 -3.58 -34.86 14.08
C GLY A 430 -2.90 -35.83 15.06
N LYS A 431 -1.63 -35.52 15.33
CA LYS A 431 -0.83 -36.23 16.34
C LYS A 431 -0.37 -35.24 17.40
N PHE A 432 -0.12 -35.74 18.60
CA PHE A 432 0.52 -34.98 19.66
C PHE A 432 1.94 -35.53 19.91
N VAL A 433 2.91 -34.63 20.02
CA VAL A 433 4.29 -34.95 20.33
C VAL A 433 4.75 -34.05 21.49
N SER A 434 5.33 -34.62 22.52
CA SER A 434 5.94 -33.86 23.63
C SER A 434 7.39 -34.27 23.82
N GLY A 435 8.28 -33.30 23.96
CA GLY A 435 9.66 -33.48 24.37
C GLY A 435 9.89 -33.38 25.90
N PHE A 436 8.85 -33.05 26.68
CA PHE A 436 8.96 -32.99 28.14
C PHE A 436 8.89 -34.40 28.77
N GLU A 437 9.96 -34.84 29.39
CA GLU A 437 10.08 -36.18 29.98
C GLU A 437 9.20 -36.37 31.22
N SER A 438 8.88 -35.31 31.98
CA SER A 438 8.16 -35.34 33.24
C SER A 438 6.64 -35.16 33.11
N VAL A 439 6.10 -35.11 31.91
CA VAL A 439 4.67 -34.90 31.70
C VAL A 439 3.91 -36.23 31.90
N ASN A 440 3.06 -36.28 32.94
CA ASN A 440 2.11 -37.35 33.11
C ASN A 440 0.96 -37.19 32.10
N LEU A 441 1.07 -37.80 30.92
CA LEU A 441 0.06 -37.70 29.88
C LEU A 441 -0.97 -38.82 29.98
N SER A 442 -2.23 -38.48 29.94
CA SER A 442 -3.33 -39.40 29.62
C SER A 442 -3.80 -39.12 28.20
N GLU A 443 -3.59 -40.08 27.32
CA GLU A 443 -4.05 -40.01 25.92
C GLU A 443 -5.35 -40.83 25.80
N SER A 444 -6.37 -40.22 25.22
CA SER A 444 -7.63 -40.86 24.88
C SER A 444 -7.91 -40.66 23.39
N THR A 445 -8.13 -41.76 22.66
CA THR A 445 -8.45 -41.73 21.26
C THR A 445 -9.85 -42.31 21.05
N ALA A 446 -10.78 -41.50 20.55
CA ALA A 446 -12.11 -41.94 20.14
C ALA A 446 -12.24 -41.79 18.61
N GLY A 447 -12.02 -42.90 17.89
CA GLY A 447 -11.99 -42.87 16.43
C GLY A 447 -10.77 -42.10 15.88
N LYS A 448 -11.02 -40.90 15.37
CA LYS A 448 -9.96 -40.00 14.80
C LYS A 448 -9.70 -38.77 15.69
N ASP A 449 -10.38 -38.68 16.81
CA ASP A 449 -10.26 -37.57 17.76
C ASP A 449 -9.25 -37.94 18.84
N LEU A 450 -8.14 -37.23 18.87
CA LEU A 450 -7.10 -37.35 19.89
C LEU A 450 -7.33 -36.28 20.95
N ARG A 451 -7.32 -36.71 22.22
CA ARG A 451 -7.29 -35.79 23.36
C ARG A 451 -6.17 -36.19 24.32
N VAL A 452 -5.37 -35.22 24.68
CA VAL A 452 -4.24 -35.39 25.60
C VAL A 452 -4.42 -34.44 26.78
N ARG A 453 -4.38 -34.98 27.98
CA ARG A 453 -4.38 -34.22 29.24
C ARG A 453 -3.19 -34.61 30.09
N GLY A 454 -2.64 -33.63 30.76
CA GLY A 454 -1.49 -33.86 31.61
C GLY A 454 -0.99 -32.63 32.31
N SER A 455 0.11 -32.76 33.02
CA SER A 455 0.75 -31.65 33.68
C SER A 455 2.26 -31.84 33.72
N ASN A 456 3.00 -30.76 33.66
CA ASN A 456 4.42 -30.71 33.97
C ASN A 456 4.63 -29.99 35.31
N GLY A 457 4.90 -30.73 36.39
CA GLY A 457 4.94 -30.19 37.74
C GLY A 457 3.56 -29.91 38.34
N THR A 458 3.52 -29.17 39.44
CA THR A 458 2.28 -28.77 40.13
C THR A 458 2.11 -27.26 40.10
N GLY A 459 0.87 -26.77 39.84
CA GLY A 459 0.51 -25.36 39.99
C GLY A 459 1.09 -24.44 38.89
N GLY A 460 1.00 -24.82 37.65
CA GLY A 460 1.32 -23.98 36.51
C GLY A 460 0.06 -23.41 35.80
N PRO A 461 0.21 -22.51 34.81
CA PRO A 461 -0.90 -22.01 34.01
C PRO A 461 -1.48 -23.11 33.12
N SER A 462 -2.74 -22.92 32.69
CA SER A 462 -3.36 -23.81 31.73
C SER A 462 -2.83 -23.54 30.29
N ILE A 463 -2.56 -24.62 29.57
CA ILE A 463 -2.30 -24.62 28.12
C ILE A 463 -3.43 -25.40 27.47
N THR A 464 -4.32 -24.71 26.78
CA THR A 464 -5.46 -25.30 26.07
C THR A 464 -5.26 -25.18 24.58
N ILE A 465 -5.28 -26.31 23.86
CA ILE A 465 -5.02 -26.35 22.43
C ILE A 465 -6.12 -27.18 21.75
N HIS A 466 -6.83 -26.52 20.83
CA HIS A 466 -7.79 -27.21 19.96
C HIS A 466 -7.37 -27.01 18.52
N THR A 467 -7.08 -28.09 17.79
CA THR A 467 -6.76 -28.02 16.36
C THR A 467 -7.47 -29.12 15.56
N SER A 468 -7.36 -29.07 14.25
CA SER A 468 -7.86 -30.10 13.34
C SER A 468 -6.86 -30.37 12.22
N TYR A 469 -6.73 -31.62 11.80
CA TYR A 469 -5.94 -32.10 10.64
C TYR A 469 -4.41 -31.92 10.72
N ARG A 470 -3.87 -31.30 11.76
CA ARG A 470 -2.43 -31.04 11.92
C ARG A 470 -1.96 -31.46 13.31
N SER A 471 -0.66 -31.60 13.46
CA SER A 471 -0.04 -32.03 14.69
C SER A 471 0.17 -30.91 15.70
N ILE A 472 0.17 -31.25 16.98
CA ILE A 472 0.55 -30.40 18.10
C ILE A 472 1.92 -30.86 18.58
N SER A 473 2.85 -29.94 18.73
CA SER A 473 4.20 -30.19 19.25
C SER A 473 4.44 -29.31 20.47
N LEU A 474 4.90 -29.89 21.57
CA LEU A 474 5.25 -29.21 22.82
C LEU A 474 6.66 -29.59 23.25
N ASN A 475 7.60 -28.67 23.10
CA ASN A 475 9.02 -28.91 23.22
C ASN A 475 9.66 -28.13 24.36
N PRO A 476 10.63 -28.72 25.11
CA PRO A 476 11.50 -27.96 25.98
C PRO A 476 12.55 -27.20 25.16
N SER A 477 12.89 -25.98 25.61
CA SER A 477 14.02 -25.22 25.11
C SER A 477 15.30 -25.53 25.83
#